data_062568d9f1498981155abbf9843d109e
#
_entry.id   062568d9f1498981155abbf9843d109e
#
_cell.length_a   1.000
_cell.length_b   1.000
_cell.length_c   1.000
_cell.angle_alpha   90.00
_cell.angle_beta   90.00
_cell.angle_gamma   90.00
#
_symmetry.space_group_name_H-M   'P 1'
#
loop_
_entity.id
_entity.type
_entity.pdbx_description
1 polymer ?
#
loop_
_entity_poly.entity_id
_entity_poly.type
_entity_poly.pdbx_seq_one_letter_code
_entity_poly.pdbx_strand_id
1 'polypeptide(L)'
;MVTTTMATRVQIDETGFLINGRPTYSGIHHRGRQIEGLLFNSRMVQALFDDECPETRPLWCYPDTGVWDPDRNTREFCAALPSYREH
;
A
#
# COMPACT_ATOMS: atom_id res chain seq x y z
N MET A 1 -17.01 9.11 23.78
CA MET A 1 -17.15 7.89 22.95
C MET A 1 -15.86 7.64 22.20
N VAL A 2 -15.32 6.46 22.36
CA VAL A 2 -14.10 6.09 21.66
C VAL A 2 -14.44 5.62 20.24
N THR A 3 -13.90 6.31 19.25
CA THR A 3 -14.03 5.87 17.87
C THR A 3 -12.99 4.78 17.63
N THR A 4 -13.43 3.56 17.44
CA THR A 4 -12.53 2.46 17.12
C THR A 4 -12.22 2.51 15.64
N THR A 5 -10.98 2.86 15.30
CA THR A 5 -10.51 2.72 13.93
C THR A 5 -10.21 1.26 13.70
N MET A 6 -10.96 0.64 12.80
CA MET A 6 -10.70 -0.75 12.44
C MET A 6 -9.49 -0.83 11.53
N ALA A 7 -8.43 -1.42 12.03
CA ALA A 7 -7.26 -1.70 11.22
C ALA A 7 -7.61 -2.76 10.17
N THR A 8 -7.14 -2.55 8.94
CA THR A 8 -7.24 -3.56 7.90
C THR A 8 -6.32 -4.73 8.25
N ARG A 9 -6.87 -5.92 8.23
CA ARG A 9 -6.14 -7.15 8.51
C ARG A 9 -5.97 -7.95 7.25
N VAL A 10 -4.73 -8.28 6.90
CA VAL A 10 -4.41 -9.15 5.78
C VAL A 10 -3.96 -10.50 6.34
N GLN A 11 -4.57 -11.57 5.86
CA GLN A 11 -4.30 -12.94 6.30
C GLN A 11 -4.12 -13.83 5.09
N ILE A 12 -3.48 -14.97 5.31
CA ILE A 12 -3.30 -16.00 4.29
C ILE A 12 -3.84 -17.30 4.87
N ASP A 13 -4.70 -17.99 4.12
CA ASP A 13 -5.11 -19.33 4.44
C ASP A 13 -4.66 -20.32 3.36
N GLU A 14 -5.15 -21.54 3.39
CA GLU A 14 -4.77 -22.58 2.42
C GLU A 14 -5.19 -22.25 0.99
N THR A 15 -6.18 -21.38 0.81
CA THR A 15 -6.76 -21.08 -0.50
C THR A 15 -6.31 -19.75 -1.06
N GLY A 16 -5.76 -18.85 -0.24
CA GLY A 16 -5.30 -17.56 -0.72
C GLY A 16 -5.34 -16.46 0.34
N PHE A 17 -5.48 -15.25 -0.12
CA PHE A 17 -5.44 -14.05 0.73
C PHE A 17 -6.84 -13.68 1.21
N LEU A 18 -6.89 -13.21 2.47
CA LEU A 18 -8.12 -12.67 3.07
C LEU A 18 -7.86 -11.25 3.55
N ILE A 19 -8.85 -10.40 3.37
CA ILE A 19 -8.85 -9.05 3.95
C ILE A 19 -10.04 -8.96 4.89
N ASN A 20 -9.75 -8.68 6.14
CA ASN A 20 -10.75 -8.63 7.22
C ASN A 20 -11.63 -9.89 7.29
N GLY A 21 -10.97 -11.04 7.15
CA GLY A 21 -11.64 -12.34 7.23
C GLY A 21 -12.38 -12.79 5.98
N ARG A 22 -12.31 -12.02 4.91
CA ARG A 22 -12.99 -12.33 3.63
C ARG A 22 -11.96 -12.56 2.54
N PRO A 23 -12.16 -13.59 1.69
CA PRO A 23 -11.28 -13.77 0.53
C PRO A 23 -11.28 -12.55 -0.36
N THR A 24 -10.10 -12.20 -0.88
CA THR A 24 -10.00 -11.15 -1.88
C THR A 24 -10.73 -11.56 -3.14
N TYR A 25 -11.38 -10.61 -3.80
CA TYR A 25 -12.12 -10.83 -5.04
C TYR A 25 -13.11 -11.99 -4.94
N SER A 26 -13.83 -12.08 -3.80
CA SER A 26 -14.77 -13.16 -3.52
C SER A 26 -15.82 -13.28 -4.61
N GLY A 27 -15.94 -14.48 -5.18
CA GLY A 27 -16.90 -14.79 -6.22
C GLY A 27 -16.61 -14.20 -7.59
N ILE A 28 -15.44 -13.59 -7.78
CA ILE A 28 -15.12 -12.88 -9.03
C ILE A 28 -14.30 -13.80 -9.96
N HIS A 29 -14.68 -13.76 -11.24
CA HIS A 29 -13.96 -14.45 -12.31
C HIS A 29 -13.49 -13.44 -13.34
N HIS A 30 -12.35 -13.71 -13.94
CA HIS A 30 -11.81 -12.92 -15.03
C HIS A 30 -11.40 -13.85 -16.16
N ARG A 31 -11.97 -13.63 -17.34
CA ARG A 31 -11.71 -14.46 -18.52
C ARG A 31 -11.89 -15.95 -18.25
N GLY A 32 -12.98 -16.30 -17.52
CA GLY A 32 -13.30 -17.68 -17.20
C GLY A 32 -12.48 -18.29 -16.07
N ARG A 33 -11.58 -17.54 -15.45
CA ARG A 33 -10.75 -18.01 -14.34
C ARG A 33 -11.16 -17.35 -13.05
N GLN A 34 -11.22 -18.13 -11.98
CA GLN A 34 -11.50 -17.63 -10.65
C GLN A 34 -10.27 -16.88 -10.12
N ILE A 35 -10.50 -15.65 -9.65
CA ILE A 35 -9.43 -14.82 -9.08
C ILE A 35 -9.58 -14.64 -7.57
N GLU A 36 -10.57 -15.28 -6.96
CA GLU A 36 -10.76 -15.25 -5.52
C GLU A 36 -9.50 -15.72 -4.80
N GLY A 37 -9.11 -14.98 -3.76
CA GLY A 37 -7.93 -15.30 -2.96
C GLY A 37 -6.61 -14.75 -3.50
N LEU A 38 -6.61 -14.12 -4.67
CA LEU A 38 -5.40 -13.55 -5.26
C LEU A 38 -5.20 -12.11 -4.81
N LEU A 39 -3.94 -11.67 -4.80
CA LEU A 39 -3.57 -10.26 -4.72
C LEU A 39 -2.77 -9.90 -5.96
N PHE A 40 -3.13 -8.79 -6.56
CA PHE A 40 -2.44 -8.30 -7.73
C PHE A 40 -1.32 -7.35 -7.34
N ASN A 41 -0.25 -7.40 -8.12
CA ASN A 41 0.87 -6.51 -7.99
C ASN A 41 0.64 -5.27 -8.85
N SER A 42 0.92 -4.10 -8.30
CA SER A 42 0.86 -2.85 -9.04
C SER A 42 2.26 -2.23 -9.08
N ARG A 43 2.67 -1.79 -10.27
CA ARG A 43 3.90 -1.04 -10.45
C ARG A 43 3.56 0.41 -10.73
N MET A 44 3.98 1.28 -9.85
CA MET A 44 3.67 2.69 -9.91
C MET A 44 4.82 3.50 -9.32
N VAL A 45 4.74 4.82 -9.41
CA VAL A 45 5.66 5.68 -8.68
C VAL A 45 5.49 5.42 -7.18
N GLN A 46 6.58 5.07 -6.53
CA GLN A 46 6.57 4.68 -5.13
C GLN A 46 7.26 5.73 -4.27
N ALA A 47 6.94 5.70 -2.98
CA ALA A 47 7.62 6.50 -1.98
C ALA A 47 8.87 5.79 -1.49
N LEU A 48 9.79 6.56 -0.93
CA LEU A 48 10.88 6.06 -0.12
C LEU A 48 10.47 6.16 1.34
N PHE A 49 10.19 5.01 1.94
CA PHE A 49 9.67 4.97 3.30
C PHE A 49 10.77 5.04 4.34
N ASP A 50 11.95 4.56 4.00
CA ASP A 50 13.13 4.65 4.84
C ASP A 50 14.39 4.45 4.00
N ASP A 51 15.50 4.99 4.51
CA ASP A 51 16.82 4.76 3.95
C ASP A 51 17.84 4.74 5.09
N GLU A 52 18.36 3.57 5.38
CA GLU A 52 19.32 3.40 6.46
C GLU A 52 20.76 3.78 6.05
N CYS A 53 20.99 4.04 4.78
CA CYS A 53 22.32 4.37 4.27
C CYS A 53 22.58 5.87 4.33
N PRO A 54 23.51 6.33 5.20
CA PRO A 54 23.79 7.76 5.34
C PRO A 54 24.26 8.45 4.05
N GLU A 55 24.92 7.72 3.16
CA GLU A 55 25.43 8.27 1.92
C GLU A 55 24.32 8.57 0.91
N THR A 56 23.23 7.84 0.95
CA THR A 56 22.13 8.01 0.00
C THR A 56 21.00 8.88 0.51
N ARG A 57 20.87 9.05 1.83
CA ARG A 57 19.81 9.90 2.41
C ARG A 57 19.73 11.31 1.82
N PRO A 58 20.87 12.00 1.58
CA PRO A 58 20.79 13.34 1.00
C PRO A 58 20.17 13.41 -0.38
N LEU A 59 20.14 12.30 -1.11
CA LEU A 59 19.53 12.22 -2.44
C LEU A 59 18.01 12.39 -2.39
N TRP A 60 17.40 12.12 -1.24
CA TRP A 60 15.96 12.10 -1.06
C TRP A 60 15.42 13.32 -0.31
N CYS A 61 16.24 14.36 -0.13
CA CYS A 61 15.81 15.57 0.55
C CYS A 61 14.75 16.31 -0.25
N TYR A 62 13.75 16.83 0.46
CA TYR A 62 12.76 17.70 -0.16
C TYR A 62 13.40 19.04 -0.54
N PRO A 63 13.16 19.55 -1.76
CA PRO A 63 13.77 20.82 -2.19
C PRO A 63 13.36 22.02 -1.34
N ASP A 64 12.14 22.02 -0.79
CA ASP A 64 11.61 23.12 -0.01
C ASP A 64 12.20 23.19 1.41
N THR A 65 12.54 22.06 2.01
CA THR A 65 13.07 22.00 3.37
C THR A 65 14.56 21.65 3.43
N GLY A 66 15.08 21.01 2.39
CA GLY A 66 16.43 20.47 2.37
C GLY A 66 16.63 19.28 3.29
N VAL A 67 15.55 18.65 3.74
CA VAL A 67 15.56 17.55 4.73
C VAL A 67 14.98 16.29 4.13
N TRP A 68 15.58 15.16 4.45
CA TRP A 68 15.00 13.83 4.24
C TRP A 68 13.88 13.63 5.26
N ASP A 69 12.66 13.45 4.78
CA ASP A 69 11.47 13.33 5.64
C ASP A 69 10.66 12.12 5.21
N PRO A 70 10.98 10.93 5.75
CA PRO A 70 10.27 9.70 5.38
C PRO A 70 8.80 9.72 5.80
N ASP A 71 8.47 10.37 6.92
CA ASP A 71 7.09 10.48 7.37
C ASP A 71 6.24 11.31 6.40
N ARG A 72 6.78 12.44 5.95
CA ARG A 72 6.12 13.25 4.92
C ARG A 72 5.94 12.48 3.63
N ASN A 73 6.98 11.77 3.20
CA ASN A 73 6.94 10.99 1.96
C ASN A 73 5.89 9.89 2.04
N THR A 74 5.81 9.21 3.19
CA THR A 74 4.79 8.18 3.44
C THR A 74 3.39 8.77 3.41
N ARG A 75 3.18 9.93 4.05
CA ARG A 75 1.87 10.60 4.03
C ARG A 75 1.45 11.00 2.62
N GLU A 76 2.37 11.53 1.84
CA GLU A 76 2.09 11.91 0.45
C GLU A 76 1.75 10.70 -0.41
N PHE A 77 2.46 9.59 -0.23
CA PHE A 77 2.14 8.34 -0.93
C PHE A 77 0.75 7.84 -0.56
N CYS A 78 0.42 7.81 0.72
CA CYS A 78 -0.90 7.37 1.17
C CYS A 78 -2.01 8.29 0.65
N ALA A 79 -1.76 9.59 0.58
CA ALA A 79 -2.72 10.56 0.05
C ALA A 79 -2.97 10.37 -1.46
N ALA A 80 -2.00 9.80 -2.19
CA ALA A 80 -2.11 9.54 -3.62
C ALA A 80 -2.90 8.25 -3.93
N LEU A 81 -3.04 7.34 -2.97
CA LEU A 81 -3.69 6.04 -3.20
C LEU A 81 -5.12 6.16 -3.76
N PRO A 82 -5.98 7.07 -3.29
CA PRO A 82 -7.30 7.21 -3.89
C PRO A 82 -7.28 7.53 -5.38
N SER A 83 -6.31 8.35 -5.80
CA SER A 83 -6.12 8.67 -7.22
C SER A 83 -5.69 7.44 -8.03
N TYR A 84 -4.78 6.64 -7.49
CA TYR A 84 -4.37 5.40 -8.14
C TYR A 84 -5.53 4.42 -8.29
N ARG A 85 -6.41 4.38 -7.29
CA ARG A 85 -7.59 3.51 -7.33
C ARG A 85 -8.54 3.85 -8.47
N GLU A 86 -8.61 5.12 -8.88
CA GLU A 86 -9.48 5.58 -9.96
C GLU A 86 -8.98 5.16 -11.36
N HIS A 87 -7.76 4.75 -11.46
CA HIS A 87 -7.10 4.37 -12.70
C HIS A 87 -6.77 2.88 -12.73
#